data_03df50977cc5ce1a0e7e7d2ecac473cb
#
_entry.id   03df50977cc5ce1a0e7e7d2ecac473cb
#
_cell.length_a   1.000
_cell.length_b   1.000
_cell.length_c   1.000
_cell.angle_alpha   90.00
_cell.angle_beta   90.00
_cell.angle_gamma   90.00
#
_symmetry.space_group_name_H-M   'P 1'
#
loop_
_entity.id
_entity.type
_entity.pdbx_description
1 polymer ?
#
loop_
_entity_poly.entity_id
_entity_poly.type
_entity_poly.pdbx_seq_one_letter_code
_entity_poly.pdbx_strand_id
1 'polypeptide(L)'
;MGRSVAGVLLRDGKAFVARRGPGGAMGSRWEFPGGKVEEGESDQEALAREFLEEFEAGVRALRLLGETSFLHHGRERILAAWLVELLPGERLVPNEHVELRWMKGEELHALDFADSDRKLLGFVEGLL
;
A
#
# COMPACT_ATOMS: atom_id res chain seq x y z
N MET A 1 1.00 20.33 -3.30
CA MET A 1 1.06 19.03 -3.97
C MET A 1 0.43 17.97 -3.08
N GLY A 2 -0.41 17.11 -3.64
CA GLY A 2 -1.04 16.05 -2.87
C GLY A 2 -0.07 14.94 -2.50
N ARG A 3 -0.36 14.26 -1.38
CA ARG A 3 0.47 13.19 -0.87
C ARG A 3 -0.39 11.96 -0.57
N SER A 4 0.12 10.80 -0.95
CA SER A 4 -0.46 9.49 -0.64
C SER A 4 0.59 8.62 0.01
N VAL A 5 0.15 7.61 0.77
CA VAL A 5 1.04 6.66 1.42
C VAL A 5 0.66 5.23 1.03
N ALA A 6 1.65 4.36 1.02
CA ALA A 6 1.46 2.93 0.83
C ALA A 6 2.23 2.21 1.93
N GLY A 7 1.61 1.20 2.53
CA GLY A 7 2.22 0.39 3.57
C GLY A 7 2.72 -0.94 3.02
N VAL A 8 3.99 -1.21 3.24
CA VAL A 8 4.62 -2.47 2.85
C VAL A 8 4.73 -3.33 4.10
N LEU A 9 3.90 -4.38 4.15
CA LEU A 9 3.84 -5.31 5.27
C LEU A 9 4.56 -6.58 4.84
N LEU A 10 5.53 -7.02 5.63
CA LEU A 10 6.35 -8.20 5.31
C LEU A 10 6.06 -9.36 6.26
N ARG A 11 6.07 -10.57 5.71
CA ARG A 11 5.97 -11.81 6.49
C ARG A 11 6.69 -12.93 5.73
N ASP A 12 7.67 -13.56 6.38
CA ASP A 12 8.39 -14.73 5.81
C ASP A 12 8.96 -14.46 4.41
N GLY A 13 9.54 -13.27 4.21
CA GLY A 13 10.14 -12.90 2.93
C GLY A 13 9.15 -12.54 1.84
N LYS A 14 7.89 -12.29 2.20
CA LYS A 14 6.83 -11.94 1.26
C LYS A 14 6.19 -10.61 1.64
N ALA A 15 5.70 -9.89 0.64
CA ALA A 15 4.99 -8.62 0.83
C ALA A 15 3.49 -8.82 0.66
N PHE A 16 2.73 -8.12 1.50
CA PHE A 16 1.27 -8.14 1.46
C PHE A 16 0.74 -7.21 0.37
N VAL A 17 -0.12 -7.74 -0.50
CA VAL A 17 -0.77 -6.98 -1.57
C VAL A 17 -2.25 -7.33 -1.62
N ALA A 18 -3.04 -6.40 -2.12
CA ALA A 18 -4.49 -6.55 -2.18
C ALA A 18 -5.01 -6.14 -3.56
N ARG A 19 -6.04 -6.83 -4.03
CA ARG A 19 -6.66 -6.56 -5.32
C ARG A 19 -8.01 -5.90 -5.14
N ARG A 20 -8.22 -4.77 -5.81
CA ARG A 20 -9.50 -4.07 -5.79
C ARG A 20 -10.55 -4.82 -6.59
N GLY A 21 -11.81 -4.65 -6.22
CA GLY A 21 -12.92 -5.16 -6.98
C GLY A 21 -13.05 -4.45 -8.32
N PRO A 22 -13.93 -4.95 -9.22
CA PRO A 22 -14.14 -4.32 -10.53
C PRO A 22 -14.77 -2.93 -10.40
N GLY A 23 -14.48 -2.07 -11.37
CA GLY A 23 -15.02 -0.71 -11.43
C GLY A 23 -14.00 0.36 -11.07
N GLY A 24 -14.20 1.57 -11.62
CA GLY A 24 -13.28 2.68 -11.44
C GLY A 24 -11.96 2.51 -12.17
N ALA A 25 -11.12 3.53 -12.09
CA ALA A 25 -9.82 3.54 -12.78
C ALA A 25 -8.85 2.49 -12.23
N MET A 26 -8.99 2.11 -10.97
CA MET A 26 -8.12 1.14 -10.30
C MET A 26 -8.79 -0.22 -10.13
N GLY A 27 -9.94 -0.43 -10.78
CA GLY A 27 -10.70 -1.67 -10.67
C GLY A 27 -9.88 -2.89 -11.10
N SER A 28 -9.96 -3.97 -10.31
CA SER A 28 -9.29 -5.25 -10.55
C SER A 28 -7.76 -5.20 -10.50
N ARG A 29 -7.17 -4.09 -10.09
CA ARG A 29 -5.72 -3.96 -9.99
C ARG A 29 -5.23 -4.26 -8.58
N TRP A 30 -3.97 -4.69 -8.50
CA TRP A 30 -3.29 -4.95 -7.24
C TRP A 30 -2.64 -3.66 -6.73
N GLU A 31 -2.52 -3.57 -5.41
CA GLU A 31 -1.91 -2.41 -4.76
C GLU A 31 -1.32 -2.79 -3.41
N PHE A 32 -0.41 -1.94 -2.93
CA PHE A 32 -0.03 -1.95 -1.52
C PHE A 32 -1.07 -1.11 -0.77
N PRO A 33 -1.54 -1.57 0.40
CA PRO A 33 -2.56 -0.82 1.15
C PRO A 33 -2.12 0.60 1.50
N GLY A 34 -3.06 1.53 1.44
CA GLY A 34 -2.79 2.93 1.75
C GLY A 34 -3.83 3.84 1.14
N GLY A 35 -3.51 5.10 1.05
CA GLY A 35 -4.40 6.10 0.50
C GLY A 35 -3.88 7.51 0.69
N LYS A 36 -4.76 8.48 0.53
CA LYS A 36 -4.42 9.89 0.62
C LYS A 36 -4.14 10.32 2.05
N VAL A 37 -3.09 11.11 2.22
CA VAL A 37 -2.82 11.78 3.50
C VAL A 37 -3.76 12.98 3.58
N GLU A 38 -4.55 13.05 4.63
CA GLU A 38 -5.50 14.15 4.84
C GLU A 38 -4.80 15.34 5.49
N GLU A 39 -5.42 16.51 5.38
CA GLU A 39 -4.89 17.73 5.96
C GLU A 39 -4.68 17.54 7.47
N GLY A 40 -3.49 17.91 7.96
CA GLY A 40 -3.15 17.77 9.37
C GLY A 40 -2.69 16.39 9.78
N GLU A 41 -2.73 15.40 8.87
CA GLU A 41 -2.26 14.04 9.13
C GLU A 41 -0.77 13.89 8.81
N SER A 42 -0.06 13.11 9.63
CA SER A 42 1.26 12.61 9.25
C SER A 42 1.08 11.38 8.35
N ASP A 43 2.14 10.94 7.68
CA ASP A 43 2.14 9.69 6.92
C ASP A 43 1.76 8.51 7.81
N GLN A 44 2.33 8.47 9.03
CA GLN A 44 2.07 7.38 9.96
C GLN A 44 0.61 7.33 10.40
N GLU A 45 0.01 8.49 10.64
CA GLU A 45 -1.40 8.58 11.00
C GLU A 45 -2.30 8.14 9.84
N ALA A 46 -1.95 8.54 8.63
CA ALA A 46 -2.70 8.14 7.43
C ALA A 46 -2.66 6.62 7.23
N LEU A 47 -1.48 6.02 7.41
CA LEU A 47 -1.32 4.56 7.29
C LEU A 47 -2.15 3.83 8.33
N ALA A 48 -2.13 4.28 9.58
CA ALA A 48 -2.91 3.66 10.66
C ALA A 48 -4.40 3.74 10.33
N ARG A 49 -4.88 4.88 9.88
CA ARG A 49 -6.29 5.08 9.51
C ARG A 49 -6.68 4.20 8.32
N GLU A 50 -5.88 4.19 7.26
CA GLU A 50 -6.19 3.41 6.05
C GLU A 50 -6.23 1.91 6.32
N PHE A 51 -5.31 1.37 7.12
CA PHE A 51 -5.34 -0.04 7.47
C PHE A 51 -6.56 -0.40 8.31
N LEU A 52 -6.99 0.48 9.21
CA LEU A 52 -8.22 0.26 9.98
C LEU A 52 -9.44 0.27 9.07
N GLU A 53 -9.52 1.22 8.15
CA GLU A 53 -10.65 1.34 7.21
C GLU A 53 -10.71 0.16 6.23
N GLU A 54 -9.58 -0.19 5.64
CA GLU A 54 -9.54 -1.19 4.57
C GLU A 54 -9.46 -2.63 5.08
N PHE A 55 -8.84 -2.86 6.23
CA PHE A 55 -8.56 -4.22 6.73
C PHE A 55 -8.91 -4.46 8.18
N GLU A 56 -9.49 -3.49 8.87
CA GLU A 56 -9.81 -3.59 10.30
C GLU A 56 -8.59 -3.98 11.15
N ALA A 57 -7.41 -3.55 10.73
CA ALA A 57 -6.15 -3.97 11.35
C ALA A 57 -5.35 -2.76 11.86
N GLY A 58 -4.87 -2.87 13.09
CA GLY A 58 -3.95 -1.89 13.66
C GLY A 58 -2.53 -2.17 13.19
N VAL A 59 -1.85 -1.14 12.68
CA VAL A 59 -0.47 -1.25 12.22
C VAL A 59 0.37 -0.12 12.80
N ARG A 60 1.68 -0.33 12.80
CA ARG A 60 2.65 0.70 13.15
C ARG A 60 3.61 0.92 11.99
N ALA A 61 3.82 2.16 11.60
CA ALA A 61 4.80 2.51 10.59
C ALA A 61 6.19 2.47 11.20
N LEU A 62 7.13 1.79 10.53
CA LEU A 62 8.48 1.58 11.03
C LEU A 62 9.47 2.56 10.42
N ARG A 63 9.52 2.65 9.08
CA ARG A 63 10.41 3.59 8.42
C ARG A 63 9.97 3.88 6.99
N LEU A 64 10.35 5.05 6.49
CA LEU A 64 10.13 5.42 5.10
C LEU A 64 11.10 4.64 4.21
N LEU A 65 10.56 3.98 3.19
CA LEU A 65 11.35 3.23 2.22
C LEU A 65 11.76 4.09 1.03
N GLY A 66 10.89 4.96 0.58
CA GLY A 66 11.16 5.84 -0.53
C GLY A 66 9.91 6.56 -0.99
N GLU A 67 10.11 7.53 -1.87
CA GLU A 67 9.04 8.33 -2.44
C GLU A 67 9.14 8.35 -3.95
N THR A 68 8.00 8.41 -4.62
CA THR A 68 7.92 8.60 -6.06
C THR A 68 6.80 9.59 -6.35
N SER A 69 6.75 10.11 -7.57
CA SER A 69 5.66 10.96 -8.00
C SER A 69 4.81 10.24 -9.05
N PHE A 70 3.56 10.61 -9.14
CA PHE A 70 2.64 10.07 -10.13
C PHE A 70 1.59 11.12 -10.49
N LEU A 71 0.93 10.94 -11.64
CA LEU A 71 -0.13 11.83 -12.08
C LEU A 71 -1.49 11.24 -11.68
N HIS A 72 -2.34 12.09 -11.10
CA HIS A 72 -3.70 11.74 -10.75
C HIS A 72 -4.60 12.88 -11.21
N HIS A 73 -5.46 12.60 -12.18
CA HIS A 73 -6.31 13.62 -12.81
C HIS A 73 -5.49 14.81 -13.32
N GLY A 74 -4.35 14.55 -13.95
CA GLY A 74 -3.49 15.57 -14.52
C GLY A 74 -2.66 16.35 -13.50
N ARG A 75 -2.77 16.03 -12.22
CA ARG A 75 -2.00 16.70 -11.15
C ARG A 75 -0.95 15.76 -10.59
N GLU A 76 0.24 16.32 -10.33
CA GLU A 76 1.32 15.56 -9.73
C GLU A 76 1.07 15.34 -8.25
N ARG A 77 1.28 14.11 -7.80
CA ARG A 77 1.17 13.72 -6.39
C ARG A 77 2.41 12.95 -5.99
N ILE A 78 2.71 12.96 -4.69
CA ILE A 78 3.79 12.15 -4.12
C ILE A 78 3.15 10.87 -3.56
N LEU A 79 3.82 9.74 -3.78
CA LEU A 79 3.49 8.47 -3.14
C LEU A 79 4.66 8.03 -2.28
N ALA A 80 4.46 7.94 -0.98
CA ALA A 80 5.48 7.54 -0.02
C ALA A 80 5.23 6.10 0.41
N ALA A 81 6.25 5.25 0.24
CA ALA A 81 6.18 3.85 0.68
C ALA A 81 6.84 3.73 2.06
N TRP A 82 6.13 3.11 2.99
CA TRP A 82 6.58 2.89 4.36
C TRP A 82 6.58 1.41 4.68
N LEU A 83 7.62 0.97 5.39
CA LEU A 83 7.60 -0.35 6.01
C LEU A 83 6.69 -0.26 7.22
N VAL A 84 5.72 -1.19 7.31
CA VAL A 84 4.77 -1.23 8.43
C VAL A 84 4.75 -2.63 9.04
N GLU A 85 4.26 -2.73 10.28
CA GLU A 85 4.04 -4.03 10.92
C GLU A 85 2.65 -4.08 11.55
N LEU A 86 2.07 -5.27 11.58
CA LEU A 86 0.82 -5.50 12.30
C LEU A 86 1.11 -5.44 13.80
N LEU A 87 0.22 -4.79 14.54
CA LEU A 87 0.29 -4.83 15.99
C LEU A 87 -0.07 -6.23 16.48
N PRO A 88 0.40 -6.63 17.68
CA PRO A 88 0.13 -7.98 18.19
C PRO A 88 -1.37 -8.32 18.21
N GLY A 89 -1.70 -9.51 17.72
CA GLY A 89 -3.08 -10.00 17.73
C GLY A 89 -3.98 -9.48 16.60
N GLU A 90 -3.48 -8.57 15.78
CA GLU A 90 -4.27 -8.00 14.69
C GLU A 90 -4.35 -8.93 13.49
N ARG A 91 -5.49 -8.89 12.79
CA ARG A 91 -5.74 -9.69 11.59
C ARG A 91 -6.18 -8.78 10.45
N LEU A 92 -5.84 -9.16 9.24
CA LEU A 92 -6.24 -8.45 8.02
C LEU A 92 -7.60 -8.98 7.54
N VAL A 93 -8.62 -8.14 7.61
CA VAL A 93 -9.98 -8.45 7.18
C VAL A 93 -10.32 -7.59 5.96
N PRO A 94 -10.57 -8.18 4.78
CA PRO A 94 -10.82 -7.37 3.59
C PRO A 94 -12.20 -6.70 3.64
N ASN A 95 -12.22 -5.38 3.71
CA ASN A 95 -13.45 -4.58 3.66
C ASN A 95 -13.74 -4.04 2.26
N GLU A 96 -12.70 -3.74 1.50
CA GLU A 96 -12.83 -3.10 0.19
C GLU A 96 -12.20 -3.92 -0.95
N HIS A 97 -11.36 -4.88 -0.61
CA HIS A 97 -10.62 -5.68 -1.57
C HIS A 97 -11.25 -7.07 -1.74
N VAL A 98 -11.09 -7.63 -2.93
CA VAL A 98 -11.66 -8.93 -3.27
C VAL A 98 -10.66 -10.08 -3.13
N GLU A 99 -9.38 -9.76 -3.03
CA GLU A 99 -8.34 -10.76 -2.89
C GLU A 99 -7.15 -10.19 -2.13
N LEU A 100 -6.57 -10.99 -1.23
CA LEU A 100 -5.38 -10.65 -0.46
C LEU A 100 -4.33 -11.72 -0.71
N ARG A 101 -3.07 -11.33 -0.91
CA ARG A 101 -1.96 -12.28 -1.10
C ARG A 101 -0.67 -11.80 -0.45
N TRP A 102 0.16 -12.77 -0.11
CA TRP A 102 1.55 -12.56 0.30
C TRP A 102 2.43 -13.05 -0.85
N MET A 103 3.25 -12.17 -1.42
CA MET A 103 3.97 -12.44 -2.66
C MET A 103 5.47 -12.20 -2.52
N LYS A 104 6.26 -13.04 -3.19
CA LYS A 104 7.71 -12.87 -3.29
C LYS A 104 8.04 -11.82 -4.35
N GLY A 105 9.29 -11.32 -4.33
CA GLY A 105 9.72 -10.26 -5.23
C GLY A 105 9.44 -10.51 -6.69
N GLU A 106 9.81 -11.67 -7.21
CA GLU A 106 9.58 -12.03 -8.61
C GLU A 106 8.09 -12.15 -8.97
N GLU A 107 7.26 -12.61 -8.02
CA GLU A 107 5.83 -12.75 -8.21
C GLU A 107 5.15 -11.38 -8.29
N LEU A 108 5.68 -10.40 -7.56
CA LEU A 108 5.14 -9.04 -7.58
C LEU A 108 5.18 -8.42 -8.98
N HIS A 109 6.25 -8.67 -9.73
CA HIS A 109 6.38 -8.12 -11.08
C HIS A 109 5.35 -8.69 -12.06
N ALA A 110 4.83 -9.87 -11.78
CA ALA A 110 3.84 -10.53 -12.64
C ALA A 110 2.41 -10.03 -12.40
N LEU A 111 2.17 -9.32 -11.29
CA LEU A 111 0.84 -8.83 -10.97
C LEU A 111 0.49 -7.56 -11.74
N ASP A 112 -0.80 -7.38 -12.01
CA ASP A 112 -1.30 -6.17 -12.65
C ASP A 112 -1.52 -5.09 -11.58
N PHE A 113 -0.42 -4.41 -11.23
CA PHE A 113 -0.47 -3.33 -10.26
C PHE A 113 -1.06 -2.06 -10.84
N ALA A 114 -1.69 -1.27 -9.98
CA ALA A 114 -2.00 0.13 -10.26
C ALA A 114 -0.68 0.81 -10.64
N ASP A 115 -0.71 1.72 -11.61
CA ASP A 115 0.49 2.34 -12.17
C ASP A 115 1.37 3.02 -11.12
N SER A 116 0.76 3.72 -10.17
CA SER A 116 1.49 4.38 -9.09
C SER A 116 2.20 3.37 -8.20
N ASP A 117 1.52 2.28 -7.85
CA ASP A 117 2.07 1.25 -6.97
C ASP A 117 3.19 0.46 -7.63
N ARG A 118 3.12 0.27 -8.95
CA ARG A 118 4.19 -0.39 -9.70
C ARG A 118 5.53 0.34 -9.53
N LYS A 119 5.48 1.65 -9.40
CA LYS A 119 6.69 2.47 -9.19
C LYS A 119 7.36 2.18 -7.84
N LEU A 120 6.66 1.56 -6.92
CA LEU A 120 7.20 1.24 -5.59
C LEU A 120 8.00 -0.06 -5.56
N LEU A 121 7.87 -0.92 -6.58
CA LEU A 121 8.50 -2.24 -6.57
C LEU A 121 10.01 -2.20 -6.34
N GLY A 122 10.70 -1.18 -6.86
CA GLY A 122 12.12 -1.01 -6.64
C GLY A 122 12.51 -0.81 -5.18
N PHE A 123 11.62 -0.21 -4.38
CA PHE A 123 11.85 -0.02 -2.95
C PHE A 123 11.55 -1.28 -2.14
N VAL A 124 10.70 -2.15 -2.68
CA VAL A 124 10.22 -3.34 -1.97
C VAL A 124 11.13 -4.54 -2.19
N GLU A 125 11.62 -4.73 -3.42
CA GLU A 125 12.43 -5.89 -3.80
C GLU A 125 13.64 -6.14 -2.90
N GLY A 126 14.32 -5.10 -2.50
CA GLY A 126 15.49 -5.21 -1.65
C GLY A 126 15.20 -5.74 -0.24
N LEU A 127 13.91 -5.80 0.13
CA LEU A 127 13.48 -6.28 1.45
C LEU A 127 13.06 -7.75 1.44
N LEU A 128 12.95 -8.36 0.27
CA LEU A 128 12.40 -9.72 0.10
C LEU A 128 13.46 -10.83 -0.12
#